data_aacfea95e6110041bee4595813773b20
#
_entry.id   aacfea95e6110041bee4595813773b20
#
_cell.length_a   1.000
_cell.length_b   1.000
_cell.length_c   1.000
_cell.angle_alpha   90.00
_cell.angle_beta   90.00
_cell.angle_gamma   90.00
#
_symmetry.space_group_name_H-M   'P 1'
#
loop_
_entity.id
_entity.type
_entity.pdbx_description
1 polymer ?
#
loop_
_entity_poly.entity_id
_entity_poly.type
_entity_poly.pdbx_seq_one_letter_code
_entity_poly.pdbx_strand_id
1 'polypeptide(L)'
;MLWEPEGEPYVRGPIESLTHRATASGLLVRAGPGSREPCGILATVDAGTRYLERTRSGGLRRAALADLSEGDTVEVYVSGPVMESCPVQGYAATVIRRAGGAP
;
A
#
# COMPACT_ATOMS: atom_id res chain seq x y z
N MET A 1 -15.51 13.25 5.02
CA MET A 1 -14.29 13.60 4.26
C MET A 1 -13.18 12.59 4.56
N LEU A 2 -12.56 12.07 3.52
CA LEU A 2 -11.48 11.14 3.72
C LEU A 2 -10.17 11.89 3.97
N TRP A 3 -9.42 11.37 4.92
CA TRP A 3 -8.22 12.02 5.41
C TRP A 3 -6.99 11.40 4.75
N GLU A 4 -6.15 12.24 4.18
CA GLU A 4 -4.94 11.79 3.50
C GLU A 4 -3.79 11.67 4.50
N PRO A 5 -3.02 10.57 4.46
CA PRO A 5 -1.86 10.44 5.35
C PRO A 5 -0.85 11.53 5.09
N GLU A 6 -0.16 11.95 6.14
CA GLU A 6 0.88 12.95 6.02
C GLU A 6 2.17 12.34 5.51
N GLY A 7 2.92 13.15 4.79
CA GLY A 7 4.25 12.78 4.33
C GLY A 7 4.20 11.91 3.09
N GLU A 8 5.38 11.39 2.76
CA GLU A 8 5.54 10.56 1.58
C GLU A 8 5.24 9.10 1.94
N PRO A 9 4.75 8.32 0.98
CA PRO A 9 4.57 6.90 1.23
C PRO A 9 5.90 6.22 1.51
N TYR A 10 5.85 5.22 2.36
CA TYR A 10 7.03 4.42 2.68
C TYR A 10 7.51 3.67 1.43
N VAL A 11 6.56 3.05 0.71
CA VAL A 11 6.81 2.43 -0.59
C VAL A 11 5.68 2.82 -1.52
N ARG A 12 6.01 3.11 -2.76
CA ARG A 12 5.06 3.41 -3.82
C ARG A 12 5.46 2.62 -5.05
N GLY A 13 4.57 1.79 -5.53
CA GLY A 13 4.87 0.99 -6.71
C GLY A 13 3.85 -0.11 -6.93
N PRO A 14 4.15 -1.03 -7.84
CA PRO A 14 3.20 -2.08 -8.18
C PRO A 14 3.16 -3.18 -7.13
N ILE A 15 1.97 -3.73 -6.93
CA ILE A 15 1.81 -4.94 -6.12
C ILE A 15 2.36 -6.11 -6.92
N GLU A 16 3.39 -6.77 -6.38
CA GLU A 16 3.95 -7.95 -7.02
C GLU A 16 3.18 -9.20 -6.65
N SER A 17 2.72 -9.29 -5.42
CA SER A 17 1.93 -10.43 -5.00
C SER A 17 1.03 -10.06 -3.84
N LEU A 18 -0.04 -10.80 -3.68
CA LEU A 18 -1.03 -10.59 -2.66
C LEU A 18 -1.37 -11.96 -2.08
N THR A 19 -1.08 -12.14 -0.79
CA THR A 19 -1.29 -13.41 -0.11
C THR A 19 -2.38 -13.22 0.95
N HIS A 20 -3.44 -14.00 0.85
CA HIS A 20 -4.54 -13.94 1.80
C HIS A 20 -4.35 -14.99 2.90
N ARG A 21 -4.60 -14.58 4.13
CA ARG A 21 -4.58 -15.45 5.30
C ARG A 21 -5.85 -15.21 6.10
N ALA A 22 -6.08 -16.03 7.13
CA ALA A 22 -7.32 -15.99 7.88
C ALA A 22 -7.61 -14.64 8.53
N THR A 23 -6.60 -14.00 9.14
CA THR A 23 -6.80 -12.77 9.90
C THR A 23 -6.02 -11.59 9.35
N ALA A 24 -5.11 -11.84 8.42
CA ALA A 24 -4.28 -10.79 7.84
C ALA A 24 -3.87 -11.21 6.45
N SER A 25 -3.44 -10.24 5.66
CA SER A 25 -2.94 -10.52 4.31
C SER A 25 -1.58 -9.87 4.15
N GLY A 26 -0.83 -10.32 3.17
CA GLY A 26 0.47 -9.77 2.84
C GLY A 26 0.44 -9.13 1.45
N LEU A 27 0.98 -7.92 1.37
CA LEU A 27 1.16 -7.23 0.10
C LEU A 27 2.64 -7.08 -0.15
N LEU A 28 3.14 -7.70 -1.20
CA LEU A 28 4.52 -7.47 -1.63
C LEU A 28 4.49 -6.36 -2.67
N VAL A 29 5.08 -5.22 -2.32
CA VAL A 29 5.05 -4.02 -3.17
C VAL A 29 6.48 -3.66 -3.56
N ARG A 30 6.73 -3.56 -4.86
CA ARG A 30 8.02 -3.15 -5.37
C ARG A 30 8.17 -1.64 -5.23
N ALA A 31 9.38 -1.19 -4.85
CA ALA A 31 9.64 0.24 -4.77
C ALA A 31 9.74 0.84 -6.16
N GLY A 32 8.91 1.85 -6.42
CA GLY A 32 8.97 2.64 -7.62
C GLY A 32 9.31 4.09 -7.27
N PRO A 33 9.23 5.01 -8.23
CA PRO A 33 9.50 6.42 -7.98
C PRO A 33 8.60 6.96 -6.87
N GLY A 34 9.16 7.77 -6.00
CA GLY A 34 8.43 8.34 -4.88
C GLY A 34 8.45 7.51 -3.62
N SER A 35 9.19 6.39 -3.61
CA SER A 35 9.32 5.56 -2.42
C SER A 35 10.44 6.08 -1.52
N ARG A 36 10.20 6.05 -0.21
CA ARG A 36 11.24 6.33 0.78
C ARG A 36 12.16 5.13 0.95
N GLU A 37 11.62 3.92 0.79
CA GLU A 37 12.36 2.69 1.00
C GLU A 37 12.63 2.01 -0.33
N PRO A 38 13.90 1.92 -0.78
CA PRO A 38 14.20 1.39 -2.10
C PRO A 38 14.11 -0.14 -2.21
N CYS A 39 14.07 -0.86 -1.10
CA CYS A 39 13.97 -2.33 -1.14
C CYS A 39 12.55 -2.85 -1.34
N GLY A 40 11.55 -1.96 -1.35
CA GLY A 40 10.17 -2.41 -1.36
C GLY A 40 9.73 -2.92 0.00
N ILE A 41 8.51 -3.40 0.09
CA ILE A 41 7.95 -3.82 1.35
C ILE A 41 7.07 -5.06 1.20
N LEU A 42 7.19 -5.96 2.16
CA LEU A 42 6.17 -6.98 2.41
C LEU A 42 5.32 -6.44 3.54
N ALA A 43 4.18 -5.87 3.19
CA ALA A 43 3.32 -5.18 4.14
C ALA A 43 2.24 -6.11 4.66
N THR A 44 2.04 -6.10 5.98
CA THR A 44 0.89 -6.78 6.58
C THR A 44 -0.29 -5.83 6.56
N VAL A 45 -1.41 -6.30 6.06
CA VAL A 45 -2.67 -5.56 6.05
C VAL A 45 -3.75 -6.40 6.72
N ASP A 46 -4.66 -5.75 7.41
CA ASP A 46 -5.75 -6.44 8.13
C ASP A 46 -6.95 -5.52 8.25
N ALA A 47 -7.89 -5.86 9.13
CA ALA A 47 -9.10 -5.07 9.31
C ALA A 47 -8.83 -3.66 9.82
N GLY A 48 -7.68 -3.43 10.44
CA GLY A 48 -7.29 -2.10 10.91
C GLY A 48 -6.63 -1.24 9.85
N THR A 49 -6.30 -1.80 8.70
CA THR A 49 -5.70 -1.05 7.61
C THR A 49 -6.76 -0.22 6.90
N ARG A 50 -6.44 1.04 6.62
CA ARG A 50 -7.32 1.87 5.81
C ARG A 50 -6.99 1.67 4.35
N TYR A 51 -8.04 1.42 3.55
CA TYR A 51 -7.89 1.27 2.10
C TYR A 51 -8.57 2.44 1.43
N LEU A 52 -7.81 3.14 0.59
CA LEU A 52 -8.31 4.30 -0.15
C LEU A 52 -7.94 4.14 -1.61
N GLU A 53 -8.68 4.87 -2.44
CA GLU A 53 -8.37 4.95 -3.86
C GLU A 53 -8.22 6.41 -4.24
N ARG A 54 -7.11 6.73 -4.93
CA ARG A 54 -6.90 8.07 -5.46
C ARG A 54 -7.55 8.14 -6.83
N THR A 55 -8.52 9.03 -6.98
CA THR A 55 -9.24 9.17 -8.24
C THR A 55 -8.38 9.92 -9.25
N ARG A 56 -8.82 9.89 -10.51
CA ARG A 56 -8.10 10.60 -11.58
C ARG A 56 -8.00 12.09 -11.33
N SER A 57 -9.00 12.66 -10.67
CA SER A 57 -8.99 14.08 -10.33
C SER A 57 -8.14 14.41 -9.12
N GLY A 58 -7.56 13.39 -8.47
CA GLY A 58 -6.69 13.60 -7.32
C GLY A 58 -7.38 13.47 -5.99
N GLY A 59 -8.69 13.30 -5.96
CA GLY A 59 -9.42 13.08 -4.73
C GLY A 59 -9.23 11.68 -4.19
N LEU A 60 -9.75 11.44 -3.00
CA LEU A 60 -9.68 10.13 -2.36
C LEU A 60 -11.09 9.60 -2.15
N ARG A 61 -11.25 8.28 -2.25
CA ARG A 61 -12.48 7.61 -1.87
C ARG A 61 -12.15 6.29 -1.19
N ARG A 62 -13.13 5.73 -0.50
CA ARG A 62 -12.93 4.47 0.21
C ARG A 62 -12.74 3.33 -0.76
N ALA A 63 -11.86 2.40 -0.37
CA ALA A 63 -11.64 1.16 -1.10
C ALA A 63 -11.65 0.01 -0.10
N ALA A 64 -11.41 -1.18 -0.58
CA ALA A 64 -11.34 -2.37 0.25
C ALA A 64 -10.20 -3.25 -0.23
N LEU A 65 -9.78 -4.18 0.60
CA LEU A 65 -8.73 -5.14 0.22
C LEU A 65 -9.10 -5.86 -1.08
N ALA A 66 -10.38 -6.18 -1.25
CA ALA A 66 -10.86 -6.88 -2.44
C ALA A 66 -10.66 -6.08 -3.74
N ASP A 67 -10.46 -4.77 -3.63
CA ASP A 67 -10.23 -3.93 -4.81
C ASP A 67 -8.78 -3.99 -5.30
N LEU A 68 -7.88 -4.56 -4.51
CA LEU A 68 -6.46 -4.60 -4.84
C LEU A 68 -6.15 -5.82 -5.69
N SER A 69 -5.32 -5.63 -6.70
CA SER A 69 -4.89 -6.71 -7.59
C SER A 69 -3.42 -6.58 -7.89
N GLU A 70 -2.80 -7.69 -8.22
CA GLU A 70 -1.40 -7.68 -8.66
C GLU A 70 -1.28 -6.76 -9.87
N GLY A 71 -0.22 -5.97 -9.88
CA GLY A 71 0.02 -5.00 -10.93
C GLY A 71 -0.52 -3.61 -10.62
N ASP A 72 -1.44 -3.48 -9.68
CA ASP A 72 -1.93 -2.15 -9.28
C ASP A 72 -0.81 -1.35 -8.63
N THR A 73 -0.76 -0.06 -8.92
CA THR A 73 0.15 0.85 -8.24
C THR A 73 -0.52 1.32 -6.94
N VAL A 74 0.21 1.15 -5.85
CA VAL A 74 -0.29 1.57 -4.53
C VAL A 74 0.74 2.42 -3.80
N GLU A 75 0.26 3.18 -2.83
CA GLU A 75 1.09 3.93 -1.88
C GLU A 75 0.87 3.28 -0.53
N VAL A 76 1.94 2.86 0.11
CA VAL A 76 1.88 2.16 1.41
C VAL A 76 2.42 3.07 2.49
N TYR A 77 1.61 3.32 3.51
CA TYR A 77 1.99 4.12 4.66
C TYR A 77 2.08 3.21 5.88
N VAL A 78 3.27 3.16 6.46
CA VAL A 78 3.62 2.21 7.52
C VAL A 78 3.39 2.84 8.88
N SER A 79 2.96 2.04 9.83
CA SER A 79 2.82 2.42 11.23
C SER A 79 3.60 1.44 12.08
N GLY A 80 4.32 1.96 13.08
CA GLY A 80 5.11 1.14 13.97
C GLY A 80 6.45 0.74 13.38
N PRO A 81 7.17 -0.13 14.08
CA PRO A 81 8.50 -0.53 13.64
C PRO A 81 8.45 -1.42 12.41
N VAL A 82 9.53 -1.38 11.64
CA VAL A 82 9.71 -2.27 10.48
C VAL A 82 10.88 -3.20 10.76
N MET A 83 10.80 -4.39 10.21
CA MET A 83 11.92 -5.31 10.22
C MET A 83 12.79 -4.98 9.01
N GLU A 84 14.05 -4.64 9.28
CA GLU A 84 14.97 -4.27 8.22
C GLU A 84 15.49 -5.52 7.51
N SER A 85 14.95 -5.72 6.34
CA SER A 85 15.30 -6.80 5.44
C SER A 85 15.08 -6.25 4.03
N CYS A 86 15.27 -7.04 3.01
CA CYS A 86 15.00 -6.58 1.64
C CYS A 86 14.20 -7.65 0.92
N PRO A 87 12.90 -7.44 0.74
CA PRO A 87 12.09 -6.26 1.11
C PRO A 87 11.96 -6.11 2.62
N VAL A 88 11.73 -4.89 3.08
CA VAL A 88 11.45 -4.66 4.49
C VAL A 88 10.08 -5.24 4.83
N GLN A 89 9.83 -5.48 6.12
CA GLN A 89 8.55 -6.00 6.58
C GLN A 89 7.96 -5.05 7.61
N GLY A 90 6.68 -4.76 7.48
CA GLY A 90 6.02 -3.85 8.41
C GLY A 90 4.51 -3.88 8.23
N TYR A 91 3.82 -3.17 9.13
CA TYR A 91 2.37 -3.08 9.11
C TYR A 91 1.93 -1.86 8.32
N ALA A 92 1.03 -2.05 7.37
CA ALA A 92 0.47 -0.95 6.60
C ALA A 92 -0.72 -0.36 7.33
N ALA A 93 -0.59 0.88 7.77
CA ALA A 93 -1.71 1.60 8.36
C ALA A 93 -2.69 2.06 7.30
N THR A 94 -2.17 2.45 6.13
CA THR A 94 -2.98 2.93 5.01
C THR A 94 -2.38 2.43 3.71
N VAL A 95 -3.24 2.01 2.80
CA VAL A 95 -2.88 1.65 1.43
C VAL A 95 -3.76 2.46 0.50
N ILE A 96 -3.14 3.23 -0.39
CA ILE A 96 -3.87 4.03 -1.37
C ILE A 96 -3.61 3.45 -2.75
N ARG A 97 -4.67 2.96 -3.39
CA ARG A 97 -4.62 2.44 -4.74
C ARG A 97 -4.80 3.59 -5.73
N ARG A 98 -4.04 3.59 -6.79
CA ARG A 98 -4.22 4.58 -7.85
C ARG A 98 -5.29 4.09 -8.82
N ALA A 99 -6.33 4.90 -9.01
CA ALA A 99 -7.40 4.56 -9.95
C ALA A 99 -6.92 4.70 -11.39
N GLY A 100 -7.57 3.96 -12.27
CA GLY A 100 -7.26 4.02 -13.69
C GLY A 100 -6.09 3.13 -14.08
N GLY A 101 -5.60 2.37 -13.13
CA GLY A 101 -4.58 1.37 -13.39
C GLY A 101 -3.28 1.97 -13.84
N ALA A 102 -2.79 1.46 -14.91
CA ALA A 102 -1.47 1.68 -15.39
C ALA A 102 -1.04 3.12 -15.39
N PRO A 103 0.21 3.29 -15.19
CA PRO A 103 0.86 4.58 -15.16
C PRO A 103 0.61 5.38 -16.40
#